data_bf6d484e4841ea36d6f90c139930af65
#
_entry.id   bf6d484e4841ea36d6f90c139930af65
#
_cell.length_a   1.000
_cell.length_b   1.000
_cell.length_c   1.000
_cell.angle_alpha   90.00
_cell.angle_beta   90.00
_cell.angle_gamma   90.00
#
_symmetry.space_group_name_H-M   'P 1'
#
loop_
_entity.id
_entity.type
_entity.pdbx_description
1 polymer ?
#
loop_
_entity_poly.entity_id
_entity_poly.type
_entity_poly.pdbx_seq_one_letter_code
_entity_poly.pdbx_strand_id
1 'polypeptide(L)'
;MKKYRLTNNTIVYEGRTLYQIEALITIYLYDDEEDNYWDPPIVEEGSLGGYIESENNLSHIGKAWIKDNAKVLGNSKVLDNAMVSENAIVRDNAMLIHNATASGNAIVCEDSSVENNSSVYGDAMILGTSTICGNSYILDKSKICDSSIENSIIFDDAIIENSSIVNGHIGKHAHIRSYKDVISISYSGFL
;
A
#
# COMPACT_ATOMS: atom_id res chain seq x y z
N MET A 1 -15.73 8.09 17.27
CA MET A 1 -16.40 6.77 17.14
C MET A 1 -15.35 5.77 16.67
N LYS A 2 -15.36 4.51 17.16
CA LYS A 2 -14.46 3.48 16.63
C LYS A 2 -14.99 3.00 15.27
N LYS A 3 -14.11 2.94 14.27
CA LYS A 3 -14.45 2.48 12.91
C LYS A 3 -14.51 0.95 12.82
N TYR A 4 -13.70 0.26 13.63
CA TYR A 4 -13.61 -1.20 13.66
C TYR A 4 -13.31 -1.70 15.07
N ARG A 5 -13.40 -3.01 15.26
CA ARG A 5 -12.91 -3.72 16.45
C ARG A 5 -12.02 -4.90 16.07
N LEU A 6 -11.17 -5.30 16.99
CA LEU A 6 -10.47 -6.59 16.88
C LEU A 6 -11.44 -7.72 17.22
N THR A 7 -11.40 -8.78 16.43
CA THR A 7 -12.16 -10.00 16.70
C THR A 7 -11.33 -11.02 17.50
N ASN A 8 -11.96 -12.11 17.92
CA ASN A 8 -11.24 -13.25 18.51
C ASN A 8 -10.62 -14.18 17.45
N ASN A 9 -10.84 -13.92 16.17
CA ASN A 9 -10.22 -14.68 15.09
C ASN A 9 -8.78 -14.19 14.90
N THR A 10 -7.81 -15.08 15.10
CA THR A 10 -6.40 -14.74 15.08
C THR A 10 -5.60 -15.68 14.20
N ILE A 11 -4.50 -15.17 13.68
CA ILE A 11 -3.46 -15.95 13.00
C ILE A 11 -2.11 -15.68 13.64
N VAL A 12 -1.19 -16.62 13.51
CA VAL A 12 0.21 -16.40 13.87
C VAL A 12 1.00 -16.19 12.58
N TYR A 13 1.66 -15.04 12.46
CA TYR A 13 2.51 -14.68 11.34
C TYR A 13 3.87 -14.16 11.85
N GLU A 14 4.98 -14.74 11.40
CA GLU A 14 6.34 -14.41 11.87
C GLU A 14 6.49 -14.42 13.41
N GLY A 15 5.79 -15.35 14.09
CA GLY A 15 5.81 -15.48 15.55
C GLY A 15 4.98 -14.43 16.31
N ARG A 16 4.23 -13.57 15.59
CA ARG A 16 3.34 -12.54 16.14
C ARG A 16 1.88 -12.96 16.00
N THR A 17 1.06 -12.62 16.97
CA THR A 17 -0.40 -12.84 16.88
C THR A 17 -1.04 -11.63 16.20
N LEU A 18 -1.73 -11.86 15.09
CA LEU A 18 -2.51 -10.86 14.37
C LEU A 18 -4.00 -11.15 14.56
N TYR A 19 -4.78 -10.10 14.72
CA TYR A 19 -6.22 -10.13 14.95
C TYR A 19 -6.96 -9.69 13.70
N GLN A 20 -7.97 -10.47 13.29
CA GLN A 20 -8.87 -10.03 12.24
C GLN A 20 -9.71 -8.86 12.71
N ILE A 21 -9.91 -7.85 11.85
CA ILE A 21 -10.76 -6.69 12.14
C ILE A 21 -12.18 -6.92 11.66
N GLU A 22 -13.15 -6.23 12.29
CA GLU A 22 -14.56 -6.20 11.92
C GLU A 22 -15.04 -4.74 11.90
N ALA A 23 -15.69 -4.33 10.82
CA ALA A 23 -16.23 -2.99 10.66
C ALA A 23 -17.37 -2.72 11.64
N LEU A 24 -17.35 -1.57 12.30
CA LEU A 24 -18.42 -1.09 13.20
C LEU A 24 -19.28 0.00 12.54
N ILE A 25 -18.90 0.41 11.33
CA ILE A 25 -19.63 1.39 10.51
C ILE A 25 -19.48 1.01 9.03
N THR A 26 -20.43 1.40 8.22
CA THR A 26 -20.30 1.34 6.76
C THR A 26 -19.37 2.46 6.27
N ILE A 27 -18.46 2.15 5.35
CA ILE A 27 -17.48 3.09 4.77
C ILE A 27 -17.80 3.27 3.29
N TYR A 28 -18.03 4.51 2.86
CA TYR A 28 -18.28 4.87 1.47
C TYR A 28 -17.07 5.59 0.86
N LEU A 29 -16.90 5.48 -0.46
CA LEU A 29 -15.83 6.16 -1.18
C LEU A 29 -16.01 7.69 -1.17
N TYR A 30 -17.23 8.14 -1.38
CA TYR A 30 -17.61 9.55 -1.41
C TYR A 30 -18.47 9.91 -0.20
N ASP A 31 -18.29 11.12 0.35
CA ASP A 31 -19.03 11.61 1.52
C ASP A 31 -20.29 12.41 1.11
N ASP A 32 -20.59 12.49 -0.21
CA ASP A 32 -21.65 13.36 -0.71
C ASP A 32 -23.03 12.75 -0.47
N GLU A 33 -23.78 13.39 0.43
CA GLU A 33 -25.20 13.06 0.70
C GLU A 33 -26.11 13.36 -0.52
N GLU A 34 -25.60 14.01 -1.57
CA GLU A 34 -26.46 14.63 -2.55
C GLU A 34 -26.74 13.83 -3.84
N ASP A 35 -25.95 12.88 -4.30
CA ASP A 35 -26.30 12.32 -5.64
C ASP A 35 -25.87 10.89 -6.00
N ASN A 36 -25.25 10.09 -5.15
CA ASN A 36 -24.82 8.74 -5.54
C ASN A 36 -25.45 7.61 -4.69
N TYR A 37 -26.76 7.50 -4.73
CA TYR A 37 -27.54 6.41 -4.11
C TYR A 37 -27.19 5.00 -4.68
N TRP A 38 -26.27 4.94 -5.64
CA TRP A 38 -25.93 3.72 -6.38
C TRP A 38 -24.50 3.24 -6.18
N ASP A 39 -23.60 4.00 -5.53
CA ASP A 39 -22.25 3.52 -5.28
C ASP A 39 -22.24 2.56 -4.08
N PRO A 40 -21.84 1.29 -4.30
CA PRO A 40 -21.76 0.34 -3.20
C PRO A 40 -20.71 0.82 -2.19
N PRO A 41 -20.92 0.53 -0.90
CA PRO A 41 -19.92 0.85 0.11
C PRO A 41 -18.61 0.12 -0.16
N ILE A 42 -17.49 0.75 0.19
CA ILE A 42 -16.18 0.10 0.20
C ILE A 42 -16.16 -1.04 1.20
N VAL A 43 -16.83 -0.82 2.35
CA VAL A 43 -16.96 -1.77 3.47
C VAL A 43 -18.34 -1.60 4.10
N GLU A 44 -19.07 -2.67 4.28
CA GLU A 44 -20.33 -2.70 5.02
C GLU A 44 -20.08 -2.90 6.52
N GLU A 45 -20.93 -2.32 7.37
CA GLU A 45 -20.93 -2.62 8.82
C GLU A 45 -21.09 -4.12 9.04
N GLY A 46 -20.28 -4.68 9.97
CA GLY A 46 -20.22 -6.12 10.27
C GLY A 46 -19.31 -6.92 9.34
N SER A 47 -18.79 -6.32 8.25
CA SER A 47 -17.85 -7.01 7.37
C SER A 47 -16.53 -7.29 8.09
N LEU A 48 -15.98 -8.49 7.86
CA LEU A 48 -14.64 -8.83 8.30
C LEU A 48 -13.60 -8.24 7.35
N GLY A 49 -12.55 -7.67 7.92
CA GLY A 49 -11.39 -7.20 7.18
C GLY A 49 -10.19 -8.15 7.30
N GLY A 50 -8.99 -7.63 7.02
CA GLY A 50 -7.73 -8.34 7.15
C GLY A 50 -7.24 -8.41 8.60
N TYR A 51 -5.93 -8.55 8.76
CA TYR A 51 -5.29 -8.85 10.04
C TYR A 51 -4.32 -7.74 10.47
N ILE A 52 -4.40 -7.33 11.73
CA ILE A 52 -3.48 -6.35 12.33
C ILE A 52 -2.91 -6.88 13.65
N GLU A 53 -1.70 -6.45 14.00
CA GLU A 53 -1.08 -6.80 15.27
C GLU A 53 -1.67 -6.00 16.43
N SER A 54 -2.01 -4.73 16.19
CA SER A 54 -2.61 -3.83 17.18
C SER A 54 -3.48 -2.75 16.53
N GLU A 55 -4.31 -2.06 17.33
CA GLU A 55 -5.10 -0.91 16.85
C GLU A 55 -4.23 0.26 16.33
N ASN A 56 -2.94 0.30 16.64
CA ASN A 56 -2.02 1.32 16.12
C ASN A 56 -1.73 1.17 14.61
N ASN A 57 -1.99 0.00 14.04
CA ASN A 57 -1.69 -0.28 12.64
C ASN A 57 -2.71 0.30 11.66
N LEU A 58 -3.95 0.56 12.09
CA LEU A 58 -5.01 1.08 11.24
C LEU A 58 -5.71 2.27 11.91
N SER A 59 -5.77 3.40 11.21
CA SER A 59 -6.46 4.60 11.70
C SER A 59 -7.96 4.39 11.87
N HIS A 60 -8.54 4.90 12.95
CA HIS A 60 -9.99 5.05 13.13
C HIS A 60 -10.55 6.29 12.43
N ILE A 61 -9.69 7.18 11.92
CA ILE A 61 -10.07 8.39 11.18
C ILE A 61 -9.91 8.11 9.68
N GLY A 62 -10.76 8.71 8.85
CA GLY A 62 -10.74 8.51 7.40
C GLY A 62 -11.28 7.15 6.97
N LYS A 63 -11.03 6.80 5.71
CA LYS A 63 -11.59 5.61 5.04
C LYS A 63 -10.61 4.44 4.95
N ALA A 64 -9.40 4.57 5.53
CA ALA A 64 -8.40 3.52 5.48
C ALA A 64 -8.97 2.15 5.90
N TRP A 65 -8.64 1.11 5.14
CA TRP A 65 -9.12 -0.23 5.43
C TRP A 65 -8.14 -1.33 5.00
N ILE A 66 -8.22 -2.46 5.68
CA ILE A 66 -7.44 -3.66 5.37
C ILE A 66 -8.44 -4.76 5.02
N LYS A 67 -8.31 -5.38 3.85
CA LYS A 67 -9.24 -6.40 3.32
C LYS A 67 -8.59 -7.77 3.22
N ASP A 68 -9.41 -8.78 3.04
CA ASP A 68 -9.05 -10.15 2.68
C ASP A 68 -8.04 -10.77 3.66
N ASN A 69 -6.91 -11.27 3.14
CA ASN A 69 -5.83 -11.88 3.93
C ASN A 69 -4.67 -10.91 4.20
N ALA A 70 -4.84 -9.64 3.88
CA ALA A 70 -3.79 -8.63 4.07
C ALA A 70 -3.38 -8.51 5.54
N LYS A 71 -2.10 -8.23 5.77
CA LYS A 71 -1.50 -8.17 7.11
C LYS A 71 -0.78 -6.86 7.31
N VAL A 72 -1.04 -6.24 8.45
CA VAL A 72 -0.35 -5.01 8.88
C VAL A 72 0.17 -5.21 10.29
N LEU A 73 1.49 -5.11 10.48
CA LEU A 73 2.14 -5.48 11.74
C LEU A 73 3.38 -4.64 12.05
N GLY A 74 3.88 -4.78 13.27
CA GLY A 74 4.97 -3.93 13.78
C GLY A 74 4.47 -2.53 14.08
N ASN A 75 5.30 -1.54 13.77
CA ASN A 75 4.97 -0.12 13.93
C ASN A 75 4.32 0.48 12.66
N SER A 76 4.05 -0.36 11.65
CA SER A 76 3.50 0.10 10.38
C SER A 76 2.10 0.70 10.54
N LYS A 77 1.75 1.62 9.64
CA LYS A 77 0.50 2.39 9.73
C LYS A 77 -0.22 2.49 8.38
N VAL A 78 -1.53 2.32 8.43
CA VAL A 78 -2.44 2.57 7.31
C VAL A 78 -3.38 3.70 7.72
N LEU A 79 -3.28 4.84 7.04
CA LEU A 79 -3.88 6.11 7.44
C LEU A 79 -4.77 6.70 6.33
N ASP A 80 -5.55 7.71 6.67
CA ASP A 80 -6.44 8.47 5.79
C ASP A 80 -7.42 7.60 5.00
N ASN A 81 -7.21 7.41 3.69
CA ASN A 81 -8.02 6.59 2.80
C ASN A 81 -7.24 5.40 2.22
N ALA A 82 -6.06 5.11 2.78
CA ALA A 82 -5.20 4.06 2.24
C ALA A 82 -5.83 2.67 2.37
N MET A 83 -5.56 1.81 1.39
CA MET A 83 -6.13 0.46 1.31
C MET A 83 -5.05 -0.60 1.21
N VAL A 84 -5.19 -1.67 2.01
CA VAL A 84 -4.35 -2.87 1.89
C VAL A 84 -5.26 -4.06 1.67
N SER A 85 -5.02 -4.86 0.64
CA SER A 85 -5.93 -5.95 0.27
C SER A 85 -5.22 -7.20 -0.24
N GLU A 86 -6.01 -8.24 -0.48
CA GLU A 86 -5.56 -9.54 -0.95
C GLU A 86 -4.58 -10.20 0.04
N ASN A 87 -3.33 -10.42 -0.34
CA ASN A 87 -2.30 -11.01 0.53
C ASN A 87 -1.19 -10.00 0.88
N ALA A 88 -1.39 -8.72 0.58
CA ALA A 88 -0.37 -7.70 0.79
C ALA A 88 0.05 -7.59 2.27
N ILE A 89 1.32 -7.29 2.48
CA ILE A 89 1.92 -7.20 3.81
C ILE A 89 2.56 -5.82 3.98
N VAL A 90 2.17 -5.15 5.06
CA VAL A 90 2.78 -3.88 5.48
C VAL A 90 3.36 -4.09 6.88
N ARG A 91 4.66 -3.93 7.03
CA ARG A 91 5.33 -4.28 8.29
C ARG A 91 6.47 -3.34 8.67
N ASP A 92 7.07 -3.60 9.81
CA ASP A 92 8.17 -2.83 10.41
C ASP A 92 7.71 -1.40 10.77
N ASN A 93 8.25 -0.36 10.17
CA ASN A 93 7.84 1.04 10.35
C ASN A 93 7.16 1.62 9.09
N ALA A 94 6.79 0.77 8.14
CA ALA A 94 6.25 1.20 6.85
C ALA A 94 4.92 1.96 6.98
N MET A 95 4.67 2.90 6.08
CA MET A 95 3.48 3.75 6.11
C MET A 95 2.76 3.80 4.75
N LEU A 96 1.44 3.57 4.79
CA LEU A 96 0.55 3.88 3.69
C LEU A 96 -0.35 5.05 4.11
N ILE A 97 -0.39 6.12 3.31
CA ILE A 97 -1.10 7.36 3.66
C ILE A 97 -1.81 7.98 2.44
N HIS A 98 -2.79 8.82 2.69
CA HIS A 98 -3.66 9.43 1.69
C HIS A 98 -4.50 8.37 0.95
N ASN A 99 -4.43 8.29 -0.37
CA ASN A 99 -5.15 7.30 -1.18
C ASN A 99 -4.25 6.14 -1.65
N ALA A 100 -3.15 5.89 -0.93
CA ALA A 100 -2.20 4.85 -1.28
C ALA A 100 -2.81 3.46 -1.21
N THR A 101 -2.42 2.58 -2.12
CA THR A 101 -2.89 1.19 -2.13
C THR A 101 -1.76 0.17 -2.19
N ALA A 102 -1.94 -0.97 -1.51
CA ALA A 102 -1.09 -2.14 -1.64
C ALA A 102 -1.96 -3.38 -1.79
N SER A 103 -1.76 -4.18 -2.85
CA SER A 103 -2.52 -5.41 -3.07
C SER A 103 -1.73 -6.50 -3.80
N GLY A 104 -2.35 -7.64 -4.07
CA GLY A 104 -1.64 -8.83 -4.54
C GLY A 104 -0.86 -9.47 -3.39
N ASN A 105 0.39 -9.80 -3.65
CA ASN A 105 1.37 -10.26 -2.67
C ASN A 105 2.41 -9.17 -2.35
N ALA A 106 2.06 -7.91 -2.57
CA ALA A 106 2.96 -6.77 -2.38
C ALA A 106 3.48 -6.69 -0.94
N ILE A 107 4.75 -6.31 -0.79
CA ILE A 107 5.38 -6.12 0.51
C ILE A 107 5.88 -4.68 0.62
N VAL A 108 5.43 -3.97 1.65
CA VAL A 108 5.91 -2.64 2.01
C VAL A 108 6.49 -2.73 3.42
N CYS A 109 7.79 -2.53 3.58
CA CYS A 109 8.43 -2.79 4.86
C CYS A 109 9.62 -1.87 5.16
N GLU A 110 10.22 -2.09 6.32
CA GLU A 110 11.30 -1.26 6.88
C GLU A 110 10.79 0.17 7.15
N ASP A 111 11.51 1.21 6.75
CA ASP A 111 11.13 2.61 6.95
C ASP A 111 10.52 3.24 5.68
N SER A 112 9.88 2.43 4.85
CA SER A 112 9.34 2.86 3.56
C SER A 112 7.96 3.52 3.67
N SER A 113 7.63 4.38 2.70
CA SER A 113 6.30 5.00 2.59
C SER A 113 5.70 4.90 1.19
N VAL A 114 4.38 4.73 1.15
CA VAL A 114 3.58 4.82 -0.09
C VAL A 114 2.51 5.88 0.15
N GLU A 115 2.50 6.90 -0.69
CA GLU A 115 1.78 8.13 -0.44
C GLU A 115 0.96 8.62 -1.63
N ASN A 116 0.06 9.58 -1.37
CA ASN A 116 -0.80 10.21 -2.36
C ASN A 116 -1.69 9.19 -3.10
N ASN A 117 -1.67 9.16 -4.42
CA ASN A 117 -2.46 8.21 -5.22
C ASN A 117 -1.60 7.05 -5.75
N SER A 118 -0.53 6.72 -5.03
CA SER A 118 0.39 5.68 -5.47
C SER A 118 -0.11 4.28 -5.13
N SER A 119 0.28 3.33 -5.96
CA SER A 119 -0.19 1.95 -5.87
C SER A 119 0.93 0.94 -6.02
N VAL A 120 0.92 -0.10 -5.18
CA VAL A 120 1.88 -1.21 -5.20
C VAL A 120 1.11 -2.50 -5.39
N TYR A 121 1.36 -3.22 -6.48
CA TYR A 121 0.60 -4.40 -6.89
C TYR A 121 1.49 -5.61 -7.25
N GLY A 122 0.86 -6.78 -7.33
CA GLY A 122 1.52 -8.00 -7.73
C GLY A 122 2.43 -8.55 -6.64
N ASP A 123 3.63 -8.96 -6.98
CA ASP A 123 4.68 -9.42 -6.07
C ASP A 123 5.72 -8.31 -5.79
N ALA A 124 5.36 -7.04 -5.97
CA ALA A 124 6.26 -5.91 -5.82
C ALA A 124 6.72 -5.70 -4.37
N MET A 125 7.95 -5.23 -4.20
CA MET A 125 8.57 -5.04 -2.89
C MET A 125 9.12 -3.62 -2.73
N ILE A 126 8.70 -2.93 -1.67
CA ILE A 126 9.20 -1.61 -1.27
C ILE A 126 9.94 -1.77 0.04
N LEU A 127 11.22 -1.44 0.04
CA LEU A 127 12.18 -1.74 1.11
C LEU A 127 13.02 -0.51 1.48
N GLY A 128 13.71 -0.60 2.60
CA GLY A 128 14.65 0.44 3.07
C GLY A 128 13.92 1.72 3.44
N THR A 129 14.50 2.84 3.08
CA THR A 129 13.95 4.19 3.28
C THR A 129 13.21 4.72 2.04
N SER A 130 12.61 3.80 1.26
CA SER A 130 11.98 4.16 -0.01
C SER A 130 10.71 4.98 0.16
N THR A 131 10.52 5.96 -0.73
CA THR A 131 9.29 6.75 -0.82
C THR A 131 8.67 6.61 -2.20
N ILE A 132 7.42 6.17 -2.25
CA ILE A 132 6.61 6.07 -3.48
C ILE A 132 5.50 7.11 -3.39
N CYS A 133 5.49 8.11 -4.26
CA CYS A 133 4.55 9.23 -4.14
C CYS A 133 4.01 9.72 -5.50
N GLY A 134 3.14 10.75 -5.43
CA GLY A 134 2.46 11.30 -6.61
C GLY A 134 1.37 10.36 -7.13
N ASN A 135 1.47 9.99 -8.40
CA ASN A 135 0.61 9.00 -9.07
C ASN A 135 1.46 7.82 -9.56
N SER A 136 2.27 7.24 -8.67
CA SER A 136 3.19 6.16 -9.03
C SER A 136 2.53 4.79 -8.96
N TYR A 137 2.96 3.91 -9.87
CA TYR A 137 2.53 2.51 -9.92
C TYR A 137 3.76 1.61 -9.88
N ILE A 138 3.83 0.74 -8.87
CA ILE A 138 4.87 -0.27 -8.73
C ILE A 138 4.21 -1.64 -8.87
N LEU A 139 4.56 -2.34 -9.92
CA LEU A 139 3.81 -3.49 -10.43
C LEU A 139 4.66 -4.75 -10.52
N ASP A 140 3.98 -5.88 -10.70
CA ASP A 140 4.54 -7.19 -11.01
C ASP A 140 5.53 -7.69 -9.95
N LYS A 141 6.82 -7.85 -10.28
CA LYS A 141 7.89 -8.31 -9.38
C LYS A 141 8.93 -7.24 -9.13
N SER A 142 8.57 -5.98 -9.34
CA SER A 142 9.50 -4.85 -9.17
C SER A 142 9.99 -4.74 -7.74
N LYS A 143 11.24 -4.34 -7.58
CA LYS A 143 11.86 -4.12 -6.27
C LYS A 143 12.43 -2.71 -6.16
N ILE A 144 11.99 -1.97 -5.16
CA ILE A 144 12.45 -0.61 -4.85
C ILE A 144 13.14 -0.65 -3.48
N CYS A 145 14.38 -0.19 -3.41
CA CYS A 145 15.15 -0.15 -2.17
C CYS A 145 15.90 1.18 -2.04
N ASP A 146 15.77 1.84 -0.89
CA ASP A 146 16.44 3.11 -0.55
C ASP A 146 16.30 4.17 -1.66
N SER A 147 15.10 4.27 -2.26
CA SER A 147 14.85 5.03 -3.47
C SER A 147 13.59 5.88 -3.39
N SER A 148 13.56 6.98 -4.15
CA SER A 148 12.39 7.84 -4.29
C SER A 148 11.78 7.70 -5.67
N ILE A 149 10.50 7.37 -5.75
CA ILE A 149 9.75 7.19 -7.00
C ILE A 149 8.57 8.17 -7.00
N GLU A 150 8.53 9.07 -7.95
CA GLU A 150 7.48 10.08 -8.08
C GLU A 150 6.88 10.09 -9.49
N ASN A 151 5.53 10.08 -9.58
CA ASN A 151 4.77 10.14 -10.84
C ASN A 151 5.27 9.14 -11.89
N SER A 152 5.60 7.93 -11.48
CA SER A 152 6.32 6.95 -12.31
C SER A 152 5.64 5.59 -12.32
N ILE A 153 5.90 4.80 -13.36
CA ILE A 153 5.46 3.42 -13.49
C ILE A 153 6.70 2.52 -13.53
N ILE A 154 6.80 1.62 -12.56
CA ILE A 154 7.86 0.61 -12.48
C ILE A 154 7.19 -0.76 -12.56
N PHE A 155 7.60 -1.62 -13.46
CA PHE A 155 6.91 -2.87 -13.76
C PHE A 155 7.85 -4.01 -14.18
N ASP A 156 7.27 -5.18 -14.51
CA ASP A 156 7.97 -6.44 -14.75
C ASP A 156 8.78 -6.87 -13.50
N ASP A 157 10.08 -7.02 -13.63
CA ASP A 157 11.01 -7.34 -12.55
C ASP A 157 12.13 -6.27 -12.41
N ALA A 158 11.79 -5.02 -12.68
CA ALA A 158 12.71 -3.91 -12.53
C ALA A 158 13.20 -3.75 -11.09
N ILE A 159 14.49 -3.47 -10.93
CA ILE A 159 15.13 -3.23 -9.63
C ILE A 159 15.68 -1.80 -9.61
N ILE A 160 15.24 -1.02 -8.63
CA ILE A 160 15.69 0.37 -8.41
C ILE A 160 16.30 0.45 -7.01
N GLU A 161 17.55 0.83 -6.92
CA GLU A 161 18.30 0.92 -5.67
C GLU A 161 19.06 2.24 -5.55
N ASN A 162 18.97 2.90 -4.39
CA ASN A 162 19.69 4.15 -4.07
C ASN A 162 19.51 5.23 -5.14
N SER A 163 18.29 5.39 -5.69
CA SER A 163 18.03 6.21 -6.86
C SER A 163 16.79 7.08 -6.69
N SER A 164 16.70 8.17 -7.47
CA SER A 164 15.50 9.00 -7.56
C SER A 164 14.95 8.98 -8.97
N ILE A 165 13.71 8.57 -9.14
CA ILE A 165 13.02 8.45 -10.42
C ILE A 165 11.80 9.38 -10.41
N VAL A 166 11.71 10.28 -11.36
CA VAL A 166 10.58 11.19 -11.52
C VAL A 166 10.07 11.13 -12.97
N ASN A 167 8.75 10.97 -13.13
CA ASN A 167 8.08 10.83 -14.42
C ASN A 167 8.68 9.69 -15.28
N GLY A 168 9.12 8.61 -14.63
CA GLY A 168 9.76 7.46 -15.28
C GLY A 168 8.75 6.38 -15.69
N HIS A 169 9.12 5.61 -16.74
CA HIS A 169 8.41 4.40 -17.15
C HIS A 169 9.44 3.30 -17.37
N ILE A 170 9.61 2.44 -16.34
CA ILE A 170 10.75 1.52 -16.25
C ILE A 170 10.25 0.09 -16.06
N GLY A 171 10.67 -0.79 -16.94
CA GLY A 171 10.38 -2.21 -16.91
C GLY A 171 11.47 -3.04 -17.59
N LYS A 172 11.12 -4.23 -18.10
CA LYS A 172 12.00 -5.10 -18.91
C LYS A 172 13.35 -5.41 -18.26
N HIS A 173 13.33 -5.92 -17.02
CA HIS A 173 14.54 -6.33 -16.27
C HIS A 173 15.55 -5.18 -16.02
N ALA A 174 15.07 -3.94 -15.99
CA ALA A 174 15.92 -2.79 -15.70
C ALA A 174 16.54 -2.91 -14.30
N HIS A 175 17.83 -2.59 -14.19
CA HIS A 175 18.51 -2.52 -12.91
C HIS A 175 19.20 -1.18 -12.78
N ILE A 176 18.64 -0.27 -11.97
CA ILE A 176 19.14 1.09 -11.76
C ILE A 176 19.73 1.17 -10.34
N ARG A 177 20.99 1.55 -10.24
CA ARG A 177 21.72 1.67 -8.97
C ARG A 177 22.49 2.98 -8.88
N SER A 178 22.44 3.60 -7.70
CA SER A 178 23.32 4.71 -7.30
C SER A 178 23.34 5.90 -8.28
N TYR A 179 22.18 6.24 -8.83
CA TYR A 179 22.02 7.47 -9.57
C TYR A 179 21.57 8.58 -8.61
N LYS A 180 22.43 9.57 -8.36
CA LYS A 180 22.11 10.76 -7.56
C LYS A 180 21.26 11.78 -8.31
N ASP A 181 21.15 11.64 -9.63
CA ASP A 181 20.43 12.58 -10.48
C ASP A 181 19.01 12.07 -10.79
N VAL A 182 18.08 13.00 -10.86
CA VAL A 182 16.69 12.74 -11.25
C VAL A 182 16.69 12.22 -12.68
N ILE A 183 16.33 10.97 -12.87
CA ILE A 183 16.25 10.37 -14.21
C ILE A 183 14.80 10.44 -14.69
N SER A 184 14.54 11.28 -15.67
CA SER A 184 13.34 11.20 -16.48
C SER A 184 13.63 10.25 -17.65
N ILE A 185 13.28 8.97 -17.50
CA ILE A 185 13.45 7.99 -18.59
C ILE A 185 12.06 7.69 -19.16
N SER A 186 11.72 8.34 -20.27
CA SER A 186 10.61 7.91 -21.11
C SER A 186 11.09 6.81 -22.06
N TYR A 187 10.90 5.55 -21.72
CA TYR A 187 11.06 4.46 -22.68
C TYR A 187 9.77 4.34 -23.51
N SER A 188 9.72 5.02 -24.65
CA SER A 188 8.77 4.73 -25.72
C SER A 188 9.34 3.59 -26.57
N GLY A 189 9.19 2.38 -26.13
CA GLY A 189 9.56 1.19 -26.87
C GLY A 189 8.33 0.31 -27.10
N PHE A 190 7.48 0.74 -28.02
CA PHE A 190 6.59 -0.20 -28.70
C PHE A 190 7.42 -0.89 -29.79
N LEU A 191 7.58 -2.19 -29.67
CA LEU A 191 7.64 -3.15 -30.79
C LEU A 191 7.07 -4.48 -30.27
#